data_3e9e7e2baf53e59348db0e999b15e9c7
#
_entry.id   3e9e7e2baf53e59348db0e999b15e9c7
#
_cell.length_a   1.000
_cell.length_b   1.000
_cell.length_c   1.000
_cell.angle_alpha   90.00
_cell.angle_beta   90.00
_cell.angle_gamma   90.00
#
_symmetry.space_group_name_H-M   'P 1'
#
loop_
_entity.id
_entity.type
_entity.pdbx_description
1 polymer ?
#
loop_
_entity_poly.entity_id
_entity_poly.type
_entity_poly.pdbx_seq_one_letter_code
_entity_poly.pdbx_strand_id
1 'polypeptide(L)'
;INDYAQSFVDVVRSTGGNNAVRNLVVNTYGACNGAGDWNPHLQDPLKEMKMPSDKVEDHILFQVHSYPHIDDLGAMEREVGRMLDDLEKYLVSLGGPVIVGEWGTFSENPSLENYCYYARYFVNECKMRGIGTFHWMNLSDGMYRGIPCFSSPAA
;
A
#
# COMPACT_ATOMS: atom_id res chain seq x y z
N ILE A 1 10.46 -12.36 6.25
CA ILE A 1 9.83 -11.85 5.03
C ILE A 1 10.86 -11.76 3.89
N ASN A 2 12.07 -11.30 4.15
CA ASN A 2 13.09 -11.13 3.10
C ASN A 2 13.43 -12.43 2.36
N ASP A 3 13.52 -13.56 3.08
CA ASP A 3 13.80 -14.87 2.46
C ASP A 3 12.62 -15.32 1.56
N TYR A 4 11.38 -15.00 1.93
CA TYR A 4 10.23 -15.26 1.09
C TYR A 4 10.26 -14.40 -0.18
N ALA A 5 10.58 -13.11 -0.04
CA ALA A 5 10.70 -12.21 -1.19
C ALA A 5 11.79 -12.68 -2.15
N GLN A 6 12.96 -13.10 -1.64
CA GLN A 6 14.03 -13.64 -2.46
C GLN A 6 13.61 -14.94 -3.15
N SER A 7 13.01 -15.88 -2.42
CA SER A 7 12.53 -17.14 -2.99
C SER A 7 11.49 -16.92 -4.08
N PHE A 8 10.59 -15.96 -3.88
CA PHE A 8 9.60 -15.59 -4.90
C PHE A 8 10.28 -15.08 -6.18
N VAL A 9 11.24 -14.16 -6.06
CA VAL A 9 11.98 -13.62 -7.22
C VAL A 9 12.70 -14.74 -7.95
N ASP A 10 13.44 -15.58 -7.25
CA ASP A 10 14.22 -16.68 -7.82
C ASP A 10 13.34 -17.67 -8.56
N VAL A 11 12.23 -18.08 -7.95
CA VAL A 11 11.29 -19.04 -8.56
C VAL A 11 10.65 -18.43 -9.80
N VAL A 12 10.11 -17.21 -9.72
CA VAL A 12 9.47 -16.59 -10.88
C VAL A 12 10.47 -16.40 -12.04
N ARG A 13 11.67 -15.91 -11.76
CA ARG A 13 12.70 -15.74 -12.80
C ARG A 13 13.13 -17.06 -13.45
N SER A 14 13.15 -18.16 -12.67
CA SER A 14 13.51 -19.47 -13.17
C SER A 14 12.53 -20.06 -14.18
N THR A 15 11.27 -19.61 -14.18
CA THR A 15 10.25 -20.10 -15.10
C THR A 15 10.44 -19.60 -16.54
N GLY A 16 11.26 -18.57 -16.75
CA GLY A 16 11.59 -18.05 -18.08
C GLY A 16 10.42 -17.33 -18.77
N GLY A 17 10.53 -17.19 -20.10
CA GLY A 17 9.52 -16.48 -20.89
C GLY A 17 9.34 -15.04 -20.40
N ASN A 18 8.09 -14.56 -20.31
CA ASN A 18 7.78 -13.23 -19.82
C ASN A 18 8.15 -13.04 -18.34
N ASN A 19 8.24 -14.12 -17.57
CA ASN A 19 8.63 -14.05 -16.16
C ASN A 19 10.11 -13.69 -15.98
N ALA A 20 10.93 -13.89 -17.01
CA ALA A 20 12.35 -13.52 -16.96
C ALA A 20 12.56 -11.99 -16.87
N VAL A 21 11.57 -11.18 -17.29
CA VAL A 21 11.75 -9.72 -17.42
C VAL A 21 10.59 -8.88 -16.89
N ARG A 22 9.52 -9.49 -16.39
CA ARG A 22 8.38 -8.70 -15.87
C ARG A 22 8.70 -8.02 -14.55
N ASN A 23 7.97 -6.95 -14.23
CA ASN A 23 7.99 -6.38 -12.91
C ASN A 23 7.45 -7.39 -11.87
N LEU A 24 8.11 -7.45 -10.73
CA LEU A 24 7.70 -8.26 -9.59
C LEU A 24 7.34 -7.35 -8.43
N VAL A 25 6.20 -7.65 -7.82
CA VAL A 25 5.73 -6.91 -6.64
C VAL A 25 5.96 -7.78 -5.41
N VAL A 26 6.72 -7.27 -4.45
CA VAL A 26 6.97 -7.93 -3.18
C VAL A 26 6.28 -7.19 -2.05
N ASN A 27 5.63 -7.94 -1.18
CA ASN A 27 4.95 -7.38 -0.03
C ASN A 27 5.92 -7.13 1.12
N THR A 28 5.66 -6.08 1.89
CA THR A 28 6.14 -6.00 3.26
C THR A 28 5.48 -7.09 4.11
N TYR A 29 5.92 -7.29 5.34
CA TYR A 29 5.26 -8.26 6.22
C TYR A 29 3.79 -7.90 6.45
N GLY A 30 2.88 -8.80 6.06
CA GLY A 30 1.44 -8.54 6.12
C GLY A 30 0.96 -7.35 5.29
N ALA A 31 1.70 -6.94 4.24
CA ALA A 31 1.48 -5.72 3.48
C ALA A 31 1.44 -4.46 4.36
N CYS A 32 2.07 -4.52 5.54
CA CYS A 32 2.11 -3.43 6.51
C CYS A 32 2.84 -2.20 5.95
N ASN A 33 2.30 -1.04 6.27
CA ASN A 33 2.83 0.26 5.84
C ASN A 33 3.67 0.99 6.91
N GLY A 34 3.99 0.30 8.02
CA GLY A 34 4.73 0.88 9.13
C GLY A 34 3.91 1.73 10.09
N ALA A 35 2.70 2.11 9.72
CA ALA A 35 1.80 2.84 10.60
C ALA A 35 0.86 1.87 11.32
N GLY A 36 1.08 1.57 12.55
CA GLY A 36 0.11 0.79 13.28
C GLY A 36 0.69 -0.01 14.44
N ASP A 37 0.05 0.16 15.56
CA ASP A 37 0.39 -0.50 16.82
C ASP A 37 -0.32 -1.85 16.99
N TRP A 38 -0.95 -2.37 15.92
CA TRP A 38 -1.75 -3.58 15.99
C TRP A 38 -0.94 -4.86 16.30
N ASN A 39 0.35 -4.81 16.06
CA ASN A 39 1.25 -5.88 16.46
C ASN A 39 2.56 -5.32 17.02
N PRO A 40 2.76 -5.38 18.35
CA PRO A 40 3.95 -4.86 19.00
C PRO A 40 5.26 -5.56 18.58
N HIS A 41 5.16 -6.76 17.98
CA HIS A 41 6.33 -7.48 17.45
C HIS A 41 6.75 -6.99 16.06
N LEU A 42 5.94 -6.14 15.43
CA LEU A 42 6.19 -5.59 14.09
C LEU A 42 6.49 -4.09 14.16
N GLN A 43 7.00 -3.62 15.28
CA GLN A 43 7.50 -2.25 15.38
C GLN A 43 8.51 -2.01 14.26
N ASP A 44 8.23 -1.01 13.45
CA ASP A 44 9.06 -0.63 12.30
C ASP A 44 9.31 -1.76 11.26
N PRO A 45 8.27 -2.48 10.79
CA PRO A 45 8.46 -3.60 9.87
C PRO A 45 9.16 -3.20 8.56
N LEU A 46 9.10 -1.93 8.19
CA LEU A 46 9.75 -1.40 6.98
C LEU A 46 11.28 -1.33 7.13
N LYS A 47 11.80 -1.11 8.33
CA LYS A 47 13.26 -1.00 8.59
C LYS A 47 14.01 -2.28 8.29
N GLU A 48 13.35 -3.42 8.44
CA GLU A 48 13.95 -4.74 8.24
C GLU A 48 13.82 -5.24 6.80
N MET A 49 13.13 -4.49 5.94
CA MET A 49 13.01 -4.85 4.54
C MET A 49 14.34 -4.72 3.81
N LYS A 50 14.59 -5.67 2.93
CA LYS A 50 15.76 -5.66 2.02
C LYS A 50 15.28 -5.80 0.59
N MET A 51 15.96 -5.12 -0.31
CA MET A 51 15.74 -5.33 -1.73
C MET A 51 16.19 -6.75 -2.10
N PRO A 52 15.31 -7.60 -2.65
CA PRO A 52 15.74 -8.89 -3.19
C PRO A 52 16.75 -8.71 -4.33
N SER A 53 17.71 -9.61 -4.41
CA SER A 53 18.59 -9.68 -5.58
C SER A 53 17.79 -10.13 -6.80
N ASP A 54 17.94 -9.42 -7.90
CA ASP A 54 17.33 -9.78 -9.17
C ASP A 54 18.35 -9.65 -10.31
N LYS A 55 18.23 -10.50 -11.32
CA LYS A 55 19.03 -10.41 -12.54
C LYS A 55 18.56 -9.28 -13.47
N VAL A 56 17.35 -8.78 -13.24
CA VAL A 56 16.72 -7.72 -14.01
C VAL A 56 16.70 -6.48 -13.14
N GLU A 57 17.48 -5.48 -13.50
CA GLU A 57 17.57 -4.22 -12.77
C GLU A 57 16.22 -3.47 -12.83
N ASP A 58 15.88 -2.79 -11.75
CA ASP A 58 14.71 -1.90 -11.64
C ASP A 58 13.34 -2.56 -11.90
N HIS A 59 13.22 -3.88 -11.69
CA HIS A 59 11.99 -4.62 -11.93
C HIS A 59 11.33 -5.17 -10.65
N ILE A 60 11.75 -4.71 -9.47
CA ILE A 60 11.13 -5.06 -8.19
C ILE A 60 10.47 -3.83 -7.60
N LEU A 61 9.21 -3.97 -7.21
CA LEU A 61 8.41 -2.96 -6.52
C LEU A 61 8.01 -3.49 -5.14
N PHE A 62 7.98 -2.60 -4.15
CA PHE A 62 7.39 -2.91 -2.86
C PHE A 62 5.90 -2.56 -2.82
N GLN A 63 5.12 -3.37 -2.10
CA GLN A 63 3.70 -3.13 -1.89
C GLN A 63 3.36 -3.06 -0.41
N VAL A 64 2.51 -2.09 -0.06
CA VAL A 64 1.88 -1.93 1.24
C VAL A 64 0.38 -1.70 1.07
N HIS A 65 -0.38 -1.84 2.16
CA HIS A 65 -1.80 -1.48 2.22
C HIS A 65 -2.02 -0.33 3.22
N SER A 66 -3.07 0.46 3.05
CA SER A 66 -3.36 1.61 3.92
C SER A 66 -4.87 1.77 4.16
N TYR A 67 -5.27 1.70 5.43
CA TYR A 67 -6.67 1.82 5.86
C TYR A 67 -6.79 2.69 7.12
N PRO A 68 -6.52 3.98 7.06
CA PRO A 68 -6.66 4.86 8.23
C PRO A 68 -8.12 5.05 8.62
N HIS A 69 -8.36 5.44 9.87
CA HIS A 69 -9.63 6.01 10.26
C HIS A 69 -9.75 7.44 9.75
N ILE A 70 -10.93 7.81 9.23
CA ILE A 70 -11.17 9.13 8.62
C ILE A 70 -12.26 9.96 9.35
N ASP A 71 -12.59 9.55 10.56
CA ASP A 71 -13.53 10.30 11.40
C ASP A 71 -12.92 11.61 11.92
N ASP A 72 -11.60 11.62 12.16
CA ASP A 72 -10.79 12.80 12.43
C ASP A 72 -9.81 13.02 11.28
N LEU A 73 -10.10 13.99 10.42
CA LEU A 73 -9.29 14.29 9.24
C LEU A 73 -7.87 14.74 9.61
N GLY A 74 -7.69 15.47 10.69
CA GLY A 74 -6.37 15.91 11.13
C GLY A 74 -5.51 14.74 11.65
N ALA A 75 -6.12 13.76 12.32
CA ALA A 75 -5.42 12.53 12.70
C ALA A 75 -5.05 11.70 11.47
N MET A 76 -5.96 11.57 10.53
CA MET A 76 -5.75 10.89 9.25
C MET A 76 -4.58 11.50 8.46
N GLU A 77 -4.53 12.82 8.31
CA GLU A 77 -3.43 13.50 7.63
C GLU A 77 -2.08 13.21 8.28
N ARG A 78 -2.02 13.25 9.61
CA ARG A 78 -0.79 12.93 10.34
C ARG A 78 -0.37 11.47 10.17
N GLU A 79 -1.32 10.54 10.16
CA GLU A 79 -1.06 9.12 9.96
C GLU A 79 -0.54 8.85 8.54
N VAL A 80 -1.25 9.35 7.53
CA VAL A 80 -0.87 9.21 6.13
C VAL A 80 0.48 9.88 5.86
N GLY A 81 0.70 11.09 6.37
CA GLY A 81 1.98 11.80 6.22
C GLY A 81 3.15 10.98 6.77
N ARG A 82 3.05 10.49 8.02
CA ARG A 82 4.09 9.64 8.62
C ARG A 82 4.33 8.35 7.83
N MET A 83 3.24 7.70 7.39
CA MET A 83 3.34 6.51 6.56
C MET A 83 4.15 6.79 5.30
N LEU A 84 3.81 7.85 4.56
CA LEU A 84 4.50 8.19 3.32
C LEU A 84 5.98 8.54 3.55
N ASP A 85 6.29 9.26 4.61
CA ASP A 85 7.66 9.58 4.99
C ASP A 85 8.46 8.31 5.33
N ASP A 86 7.85 7.34 6.00
CA ASP A 86 8.46 6.04 6.31
C ASP A 86 8.65 5.19 5.05
N LEU A 87 7.70 5.21 4.11
CA LEU A 87 7.85 4.52 2.81
C LEU A 87 9.03 5.08 2.02
N GLU A 88 9.17 6.41 1.95
CA GLU A 88 10.32 7.05 1.29
C GLU A 88 11.62 6.66 1.99
N LYS A 89 11.65 6.76 3.31
CA LYS A 89 12.84 6.52 4.11
C LYS A 89 13.33 5.08 4.07
N TYR A 90 12.43 4.11 4.13
CA TYR A 90 12.80 2.71 4.35
C TYR A 90 12.67 1.82 3.11
N LEU A 91 11.81 2.16 2.16
CA LEU A 91 11.59 1.35 0.96
C LEU A 91 12.14 2.03 -0.30
N VAL A 92 11.73 3.26 -0.58
CA VAL A 92 12.23 3.98 -1.78
C VAL A 92 13.74 4.13 -1.72
N SER A 93 14.30 4.38 -0.54
CA SER A 93 15.75 4.46 -0.33
C SER A 93 16.51 3.17 -0.65
N LEU A 94 15.83 2.01 -0.71
CA LEU A 94 16.41 0.74 -1.16
C LEU A 94 16.57 0.65 -2.68
N GLY A 95 16.05 1.61 -3.43
CA GLY A 95 16.12 1.67 -4.88
C GLY A 95 14.91 1.10 -5.62
N GLY A 96 13.87 0.63 -4.91
CA GLY A 96 12.64 0.11 -5.53
C GLY A 96 11.48 1.08 -5.46
N PRO A 97 10.66 1.18 -6.52
CA PRO A 97 9.40 1.90 -6.46
C PRO A 97 8.47 1.29 -5.41
N VAL A 98 7.59 2.11 -4.86
CA VAL A 98 6.57 1.67 -3.89
C VAL A 98 5.18 1.90 -4.47
N ILE A 99 4.29 0.95 -4.24
CA ILE A 99 2.87 1.11 -4.51
C ILE A 99 2.06 0.87 -3.23
N VAL A 100 0.98 1.62 -3.06
CA VAL A 100 -0.07 1.26 -2.12
C VAL A 100 -1.08 0.40 -2.89
N GLY A 101 -0.91 -0.92 -2.79
CA GLY A 101 -1.67 -1.90 -3.57
C GLY A 101 -3.12 -2.02 -3.16
N GLU A 102 -3.44 -1.58 -1.94
CA GLU A 102 -4.81 -1.40 -1.46
C GLU A 102 -4.88 -0.18 -0.55
N TRP A 103 -5.90 0.64 -0.74
CA TRP A 103 -6.24 1.68 0.21
C TRP A 103 -7.75 1.88 0.33
N GLY A 104 -8.18 2.25 1.51
CA GLY A 104 -9.56 2.48 1.90
C GLY A 104 -9.60 3.04 3.31
N THR A 105 -10.65 2.74 4.08
CA THR A 105 -10.75 3.17 5.48
C THR A 105 -11.35 2.10 6.37
N PHE A 106 -10.92 2.07 7.63
CA PHE A 106 -11.56 1.28 8.69
C PHE A 106 -12.72 2.00 9.38
N SER A 107 -12.99 3.29 9.08
CA SER A 107 -14.17 3.96 9.62
C SER A 107 -15.44 3.25 9.17
N GLU A 108 -16.30 2.89 10.11
CA GLU A 108 -17.50 2.09 9.83
C GLU A 108 -18.56 2.86 9.03
N ASN A 109 -18.74 4.14 9.33
CA ASN A 109 -19.76 4.98 8.69
C ASN A 109 -19.21 6.38 8.40
N PRO A 110 -18.17 6.51 7.59
CA PRO A 110 -17.60 7.81 7.29
C PRO A 110 -18.59 8.67 6.51
N SER A 111 -18.59 9.97 6.79
CA SER A 111 -19.35 10.89 5.95
C SER A 111 -18.80 10.88 4.52
N LEU A 112 -19.65 11.10 3.53
CA LEU A 112 -19.20 11.22 2.15
C LEU A 112 -18.17 12.35 1.97
N GLU A 113 -18.34 13.45 2.73
CA GLU A 113 -17.42 14.58 2.73
C GLU A 113 -16.03 14.16 3.20
N ASN A 114 -15.92 13.49 4.37
CA ASN A 114 -14.65 12.99 4.89
C ASN A 114 -14.00 12.01 3.92
N TYR A 115 -14.81 11.13 3.34
CA TYR A 115 -14.29 10.17 2.37
C TYR A 115 -13.74 10.84 1.11
N CYS A 116 -14.47 11.80 0.53
CA CYS A 116 -14.02 12.54 -0.63
C CYS A 116 -12.76 13.37 -0.34
N TYR A 117 -12.69 13.96 0.86
CA TYR A 117 -11.50 14.67 1.31
C TYR A 117 -10.29 13.73 1.41
N TYR A 118 -10.44 12.62 2.14
CA TYR A 118 -9.40 11.62 2.30
C TYR A 118 -8.90 11.09 0.94
N ALA A 119 -9.80 10.68 0.07
CA ALA A 119 -9.43 10.14 -1.23
C ALA A 119 -8.60 11.13 -2.05
N ARG A 120 -9.00 12.40 -2.06
CA ARG A 120 -8.26 13.47 -2.75
C ARG A 120 -6.89 13.71 -2.11
N TYR A 121 -6.86 13.84 -0.80
CA TYR A 121 -5.64 14.05 -0.03
C TYR A 121 -4.65 12.91 -0.28
N PHE A 122 -5.08 11.68 -0.04
CA PHE A 122 -4.25 10.48 -0.16
C PHE A 122 -3.63 10.32 -1.55
N VAL A 123 -4.46 10.41 -2.59
CA VAL A 123 -3.99 10.25 -3.97
C VAL A 123 -3.00 11.37 -4.36
N ASN A 124 -3.26 12.61 -3.94
CA ASN A 124 -2.36 13.73 -4.22
C ASN A 124 -1.02 13.58 -3.50
N GLU A 125 -1.02 13.21 -2.20
CA GLU A 125 0.20 13.02 -1.44
C GLU A 125 1.06 11.87 -1.99
N CYS A 126 0.44 10.75 -2.35
CA CYS A 126 1.12 9.65 -3.01
C CYS A 126 1.71 10.06 -4.36
N LYS A 127 0.91 10.78 -5.17
CA LYS A 127 1.36 11.26 -6.49
C LYS A 127 2.56 12.19 -6.40
N MET A 128 2.58 13.10 -5.44
CA MET A 128 3.71 14.02 -5.22
C MET A 128 5.02 13.28 -4.89
N ARG A 129 4.92 12.10 -4.30
CA ARG A 129 6.05 11.24 -3.94
C ARG A 129 6.36 10.14 -4.96
N GLY A 130 5.64 10.12 -6.09
CA GLY A 130 5.83 9.08 -7.12
C GLY A 130 5.34 7.70 -6.69
N ILE A 131 4.47 7.61 -5.68
CA ILE A 131 3.90 6.36 -5.16
C ILE A 131 2.59 6.08 -5.89
N GLY A 132 2.52 4.91 -6.56
CA GLY A 132 1.29 4.43 -7.21
C GLY A 132 0.26 3.95 -6.19
N THR A 133 -1.04 4.13 -6.49
CA THR A 133 -2.10 3.71 -5.56
C THR A 133 -3.22 2.96 -6.24
N PHE A 134 -3.80 1.98 -5.55
CA PHE A 134 -4.92 1.18 -6.01
C PHE A 134 -6.02 1.21 -4.95
N HIS A 135 -7.16 1.81 -5.30
CA HIS A 135 -8.30 1.85 -4.40
C HIS A 135 -8.91 0.46 -4.24
N TRP A 136 -9.07 0.02 -2.99
CA TRP A 136 -9.78 -1.23 -2.72
C TRP A 136 -11.28 -1.03 -2.81
N MET A 137 -11.86 -1.53 -3.89
CA MET A 137 -13.30 -1.50 -4.11
C MET A 137 -13.91 -2.82 -3.66
N ASN A 138 -14.38 -2.85 -2.41
CA ASN A 138 -15.17 -3.98 -1.95
C ASN A 138 -16.60 -3.85 -2.46
N LEU A 139 -16.99 -4.73 -3.35
CA LEU A 139 -18.37 -4.81 -3.88
C LEU A 139 -19.34 -5.48 -2.89
N SER A 140 -18.87 -5.92 -1.72
CA SER A 140 -19.70 -6.53 -0.69
C SER A 140 -20.04 -5.51 0.41
N ASP A 141 -21.16 -5.74 1.12
CA ASP A 141 -21.56 -5.00 2.32
C ASP A 141 -20.65 -5.28 3.53
N GLY A 142 -19.45 -5.78 3.31
CA GLY A 142 -18.50 -6.19 4.35
C GLY A 142 -17.78 -5.04 5.02
N MET A 143 -16.91 -5.38 5.97
CA MET A 143 -16.21 -4.50 6.91
C MET A 143 -15.32 -3.43 6.24
N TYR A 144 -14.95 -3.62 4.99
CA TYR A 144 -14.15 -2.65 4.20
C TYR A 144 -15.06 -1.96 3.19
N ARG A 145 -15.85 -0.98 3.65
CA ARG A 145 -16.78 -0.26 2.78
C ARG A 145 -16.01 0.67 1.87
N GLY A 146 -15.83 0.25 0.62
CA GLY A 146 -15.57 1.19 -0.47
C GLY A 146 -16.78 2.09 -0.68
N ILE A 147 -16.61 3.24 -1.31
CA ILE A 147 -17.73 4.06 -1.76
C ILE A 147 -18.59 3.16 -2.65
N PRO A 148 -19.93 3.13 -2.47
CA PRO A 148 -20.80 2.52 -3.45
C PRO A 148 -20.60 3.29 -4.77
N CYS A 149 -19.87 2.71 -5.70
CA CYS A 149 -19.60 3.35 -7.00
C CYS A 149 -20.86 3.43 -7.87
N PHE A 150 -21.96 2.84 -7.40
CA PHE A 150 -23.22 2.77 -8.12
C PHE A 150 -24.39 2.98 -7.16
N SER A 151 -24.62 4.23 -6.75
CA SER A 151 -25.99 4.59 -6.44
C SER A 151 -26.72 4.67 -7.79
N SER A 152 -27.56 3.69 -8.08
CA SER A 152 -28.57 3.88 -9.14
C SER A 152 -29.28 5.21 -8.85
N PRO A 153 -29.45 6.10 -9.84
CA PRO A 153 -30.30 7.25 -9.63
C PRO A 153 -31.67 6.72 -9.18
N ALA A 154 -32.14 7.22 -8.05
CA ALA A 154 -33.48 6.92 -7.60
C ALA A 154 -34.45 7.26 -8.73
N ALA A 155 -35.24 6.27 -9.11
CA ALA A 155 -36.31 6.45 -10.08
C ALA A 155 -37.43 7.35 -9.51
#